data_efec4b4f83b3b02658bf66feac9cef9c
#
_entry.id   efec4b4f83b3b02658bf66feac9cef9c
#
_cell.length_a   1.000
_cell.length_b   1.000
_cell.length_c   1.000
_cell.angle_alpha   90.00
_cell.angle_beta   90.00
_cell.angle_gamma   90.00
#
_symmetry.space_group_name_H-M   'P 1'
#
loop_
_entity.id
_entity.type
_entity.pdbx_description
1 polymer ?
#
loop_
_entity_poly.entity_id
_entity_poly.type
_entity_poly.pdbx_seq_one_letter_code
_entity_poly.pdbx_strand_id
1 'polypeptide(L)'
;MFTVPGDALAGAAAAGLRPGPRTLLAVGSSLCLYEAGMALNDWADRAEDAAERPHRPIPSGRIRPAAALTAAGALTAAGLALAARAGRPTLAVAAPLAATVWAYDLALKHTPAGPAAMAAARGLDLLLGAAATGGTTGAALPSAALLATHTLAVTAVSREETRGGSPLPPLAALATTALLTGLVTRPDTPRTAADRAVPNTPGRSDARGRSAAATALGALYATTAARPYFHAALNPSPPLVQRAVGGGIRATIPLQAALAARAGATGAALLVTALAPLGRRFAKKVSIT
;
A
#
# COMPACT_ATOMS: atom_id res chain seq x y z
N MET A 1 8.85 0.80 1.07
CA MET A 1 9.60 1.36 -0.06
C MET A 1 9.16 0.79 -1.41
N PHE A 2 9.26 -0.52 -1.72
CA PHE A 2 8.92 -1.06 -3.05
C PHE A 2 7.42 -1.05 -3.40
N THR A 3 6.53 -0.87 -2.43
CA THR A 3 5.09 -0.72 -2.66
C THR A 3 4.68 0.71 -3.03
N VAL A 4 5.50 1.71 -2.69
CA VAL A 4 5.19 3.13 -2.88
C VAL A 4 4.96 3.53 -4.35
N PRO A 5 5.84 3.18 -5.30
CA PRO A 5 5.57 3.48 -6.71
C PRO A 5 4.29 2.83 -7.23
N GLY A 6 3.93 1.67 -6.67
CA GLY A 6 2.72 0.94 -7.02
C GLY A 6 1.44 1.69 -6.66
N ASP A 7 1.43 2.43 -5.54
CA ASP A 7 0.28 3.24 -5.13
C ASP A 7 0.01 4.35 -6.15
N ALA A 8 1.04 5.11 -6.51
CA ALA A 8 0.92 6.20 -7.48
C ALA A 8 0.50 5.70 -8.87
N LEU A 9 1.05 4.56 -9.32
CA LEU A 9 0.70 3.97 -10.62
C LEU A 9 -0.73 3.42 -10.63
N ALA A 10 -1.15 2.75 -9.54
CA ALA A 10 -2.52 2.26 -9.40
C ALA A 10 -3.51 3.43 -9.29
N GLY A 11 -3.14 4.52 -8.63
CA GLY A 11 -3.93 5.74 -8.55
C GLY A 11 -4.13 6.43 -9.90
N ALA A 12 -3.06 6.60 -10.67
CA ALA A 12 -3.11 7.13 -12.03
C ALA A 12 -4.01 6.26 -12.92
N ALA A 13 -3.84 4.94 -12.85
CA ALA A 13 -4.66 3.98 -13.60
C ALA A 13 -6.14 4.07 -13.21
N ALA A 14 -6.45 4.12 -11.90
CA ALA A 14 -7.82 4.23 -11.40
C ALA A 14 -8.51 5.53 -11.83
N ALA A 15 -7.74 6.60 -12.06
CA ALA A 15 -8.22 7.85 -12.64
C ALA A 15 -8.40 7.79 -14.18
N GLY A 16 -8.10 6.65 -14.82
CA GLY A 16 -8.19 6.48 -16.27
C GLY A 16 -7.07 7.18 -17.05
N LEU A 17 -5.95 7.50 -16.40
CA LEU A 17 -4.89 8.31 -16.97
C LEU A 17 -3.57 7.51 -17.12
N ARG A 18 -2.76 7.91 -18.08
CA ARG A 18 -1.41 7.38 -18.26
C ARG A 18 -0.44 8.08 -17.30
N PRO A 19 0.48 7.33 -16.65
CA PRO A 19 1.54 7.93 -15.87
C PRO A 19 2.38 8.91 -16.68
N GLY A 20 2.72 10.04 -16.07
CA GLY A 20 3.51 11.11 -16.69
C GLY A 20 4.48 11.75 -15.71
N PRO A 21 5.14 12.86 -16.07
CA PRO A 21 6.12 13.53 -15.20
C PRO A 21 5.54 13.92 -13.82
N ARG A 22 4.26 14.32 -13.77
CA ARG A 22 3.59 14.63 -12.49
C ARG A 22 3.40 13.37 -11.62
N THR A 23 3.14 12.23 -12.25
CA THR A 23 3.08 10.94 -11.53
C THR A 23 4.43 10.58 -10.90
N LEU A 24 5.56 10.90 -11.58
CA LEU A 24 6.90 10.72 -11.01
C LEU A 24 7.13 11.66 -9.80
N LEU A 25 6.62 12.90 -9.86
CA LEU A 25 6.65 13.80 -8.70
C LEU A 25 5.84 13.24 -7.53
N ALA A 26 4.68 12.62 -7.79
CA ALA A 26 3.91 11.94 -6.75
C ALA A 26 4.66 10.74 -6.16
N VAL A 27 5.31 9.93 -6.98
CA VAL A 27 6.19 8.83 -6.50
C VAL A 27 7.29 9.37 -5.61
N GLY A 28 7.97 10.45 -6.01
CA GLY A 28 9.01 11.10 -5.21
C GLY A 28 8.46 11.67 -3.90
N SER A 29 7.29 12.32 -3.93
CA SER A 29 6.58 12.82 -2.75
C SER A 29 6.26 11.69 -1.77
N SER A 30 5.65 10.63 -2.27
CA SER A 30 5.28 9.46 -1.49
C SER A 30 6.50 8.76 -0.88
N LEU A 31 7.60 8.61 -1.62
CA LEU A 31 8.86 8.08 -1.09
C LEU A 31 9.41 8.95 0.03
N CYS A 32 9.43 10.28 -0.14
CA CYS A 32 9.88 11.20 0.91
C CYS A 32 9.01 11.07 2.17
N LEU A 33 7.67 11.02 2.02
CA LEU A 33 6.75 10.88 3.15
C LEU A 33 6.88 9.50 3.83
N TYR A 34 7.14 8.44 3.05
CA TYR A 34 7.38 7.10 3.59
C TYR A 34 8.68 7.05 4.42
N GLU A 35 9.78 7.59 3.88
CA GLU A 35 11.05 7.64 4.61
C GLU A 35 10.98 8.61 5.81
N ALA A 36 10.20 9.69 5.70
CA ALA A 36 9.90 10.56 6.84
C ALA A 36 9.22 9.80 7.97
N GLY A 37 8.21 8.99 7.66
CA GLY A 37 7.52 8.13 8.63
C GLY A 37 8.48 7.12 9.27
N MET A 38 9.36 6.49 8.49
CA MET A 38 10.36 5.56 9.06
C MET A 38 11.31 6.25 10.05
N ALA A 39 11.84 7.43 9.69
CA ALA A 39 12.71 8.19 10.57
C ALA A 39 11.96 8.70 11.83
N LEU A 40 10.70 9.10 11.67
CA LEU A 40 9.83 9.53 12.77
C LEU A 40 9.49 8.36 13.69
N ASN A 41 9.19 7.19 13.13
CA ASN A 41 8.91 5.97 13.89
C ASN A 41 10.11 5.58 14.76
N ASP A 42 11.33 5.54 14.18
CA ASP A 42 12.53 5.23 14.94
C ASP A 42 12.80 6.27 16.05
N TRP A 43 12.48 7.56 15.80
CA TRP A 43 12.59 8.59 16.82
C TRP A 43 11.54 8.44 17.92
N ALA A 44 10.30 8.15 17.55
CA ALA A 44 9.19 8.00 18.52
C ALA A 44 9.41 6.77 19.43
N ASP A 45 9.88 5.65 18.84
CA ASP A 45 10.08 4.38 19.56
C ASP A 45 11.43 4.28 20.27
N ARG A 46 12.27 5.32 20.25
CA ARG A 46 13.64 5.28 20.78
C ARG A 46 13.79 4.75 22.20
N ALA A 47 12.82 5.02 23.08
CA ALA A 47 12.83 4.54 24.47
C ALA A 47 12.47 3.05 24.56
N GLU A 48 11.48 2.60 23.82
CA GLU A 48 11.10 1.19 23.70
C GLU A 48 12.21 0.37 23.02
N ASP A 49 12.77 0.88 21.93
CA ASP A 49 13.89 0.25 21.22
C ASP A 49 15.17 0.18 22.09
N ALA A 50 15.39 1.12 22.99
CA ALA A 50 16.53 1.03 23.93
C ALA A 50 16.42 -0.15 24.88
N ALA A 51 15.20 -0.51 25.28
CA ALA A 51 14.93 -1.66 26.13
C ALA A 51 14.89 -2.99 25.36
N GLU A 52 14.24 -3.01 24.20
CA GLU A 52 13.96 -4.26 23.47
C GLU A 52 14.97 -4.57 22.36
N ARG A 53 15.53 -3.53 21.73
CA ARG A 53 16.36 -3.61 20.50
C ARG A 53 17.54 -2.64 20.55
N PRO A 54 18.47 -2.77 21.53
CA PRO A 54 19.56 -1.81 21.76
C PRO A 54 20.54 -1.68 20.59
N HIS A 55 20.53 -2.64 19.65
CA HIS A 55 21.35 -2.62 18.44
C HIS A 55 20.81 -1.68 17.33
N ARG A 56 19.58 -1.13 17.45
CA ARG A 56 19.01 -0.19 16.50
C ARG A 56 19.83 1.12 16.42
N PRO A 57 19.76 1.85 15.29
CA PRO A 57 20.64 3.00 15.04
C PRO A 57 20.60 4.10 16.11
N ILE A 58 19.44 4.43 16.65
CA ILE A 58 19.30 5.47 17.68
C ILE A 58 19.76 4.96 19.06
N PRO A 59 19.26 3.84 19.60
CA PRO A 59 19.72 3.31 20.87
C PRO A 59 21.22 3.01 20.92
N SER A 60 21.79 2.51 19.83
CA SER A 60 23.22 2.22 19.75
C SER A 60 24.13 3.46 19.64
N GLY A 61 23.55 4.66 19.59
CA GLY A 61 24.30 5.91 19.44
C GLY A 61 24.82 6.21 18.04
N ARG A 62 24.56 5.32 17.04
CA ARG A 62 25.00 5.57 15.65
C ARG A 62 24.30 6.77 15.01
N ILE A 63 23.06 7.06 15.44
CA ILE A 63 22.30 8.22 14.97
C ILE A 63 21.79 8.98 16.20
N ARG A 64 21.99 10.31 16.22
CA ARG A 64 21.44 11.17 17.28
C ARG A 64 19.93 11.29 17.10
N PRO A 65 19.12 11.23 18.20
CA PRO A 65 17.67 11.41 18.10
C PRO A 65 17.24 12.68 17.36
N ALA A 66 17.93 13.80 17.62
CA ALA A 66 17.68 15.07 16.94
C ALA A 66 17.89 14.96 15.42
N ALA A 67 18.89 14.21 14.97
CA ALA A 67 19.15 14.02 13.55
C ALA A 67 18.03 13.21 12.87
N ALA A 68 17.49 12.19 13.54
CA ALA A 68 16.36 11.42 13.02
C ALA A 68 15.10 12.30 12.90
N LEU A 69 14.79 13.11 13.91
CA LEU A 69 13.64 14.02 13.87
C LEU A 69 13.81 15.09 12.80
N THR A 70 15.02 15.65 12.66
CA THR A 70 15.35 16.62 11.58
C THR A 70 15.18 15.99 10.20
N ALA A 71 15.63 14.74 10.02
CA ALA A 71 15.45 14.01 8.77
C ALA A 71 13.96 13.78 8.47
N ALA A 72 13.15 13.40 9.47
CA ALA A 72 11.70 13.25 9.31
C ALA A 72 11.05 14.56 8.86
N GLY A 73 11.39 15.69 9.48
CA GLY A 73 10.87 17.01 9.13
C GLY A 73 11.32 17.44 7.71
N ALA A 74 12.60 17.29 7.39
CA ALA A 74 13.16 17.66 6.09
C ALA A 74 12.54 16.82 4.95
N LEU A 75 12.40 15.51 5.15
CA LEU A 75 11.76 14.61 4.18
C LEU A 75 10.27 14.92 4.01
N THR A 76 9.56 15.25 5.12
CA THR A 76 8.17 15.71 5.03
C THR A 76 8.06 16.98 4.19
N ALA A 77 8.91 17.98 4.45
CA ALA A 77 8.94 19.22 3.67
C ALA A 77 9.27 18.97 2.19
N ALA A 78 10.24 18.11 1.91
CA ALA A 78 10.58 17.72 0.53
C ALA A 78 9.42 17.01 -0.18
N GLY A 79 8.74 16.09 0.51
CA GLY A 79 7.55 15.40 -0.01
C GLY A 79 6.43 16.38 -0.36
N LEU A 80 6.11 17.31 0.53
CA LEU A 80 5.10 18.34 0.30
C LEU A 80 5.51 19.30 -0.83
N ALA A 81 6.78 19.66 -0.94
CA ALA A 81 7.31 20.50 -2.03
C ALA A 81 7.17 19.78 -3.39
N LEU A 82 7.48 18.49 -3.48
CA LEU A 82 7.28 17.70 -4.70
C LEU A 82 5.80 17.61 -5.07
N ALA A 83 4.92 17.41 -4.08
CA ALA A 83 3.46 17.40 -4.29
C ALA A 83 2.97 18.77 -4.80
N ALA A 84 3.46 19.87 -4.22
CA ALA A 84 3.11 21.22 -4.67
C ALA A 84 3.54 21.47 -6.13
N ARG A 85 4.72 20.98 -6.53
CA ARG A 85 5.19 21.04 -7.93
C ARG A 85 4.33 20.20 -8.89
N ALA A 86 3.77 19.09 -8.43
CA ALA A 86 2.83 18.30 -9.21
C ALA A 86 1.48 19.02 -9.38
N GLY A 87 1.09 19.88 -8.44
CA GLY A 87 -0.08 20.73 -8.52
C GLY A 87 -0.87 20.84 -7.20
N ARG A 88 -1.75 21.84 -7.12
CA ARG A 88 -2.59 22.08 -5.94
C ARG A 88 -3.42 20.83 -5.52
N PRO A 89 -4.06 20.08 -6.45
CA PRO A 89 -4.81 18.87 -6.07
C PRO A 89 -3.90 17.81 -5.40
N THR A 90 -2.67 17.67 -5.87
CA THR A 90 -1.69 16.75 -5.29
C THR A 90 -1.32 17.17 -3.88
N LEU A 91 -1.05 18.45 -3.66
CA LEU A 91 -0.74 18.97 -2.33
C LEU A 91 -1.92 18.81 -1.36
N ALA A 92 -3.15 19.00 -1.83
CA ALA A 92 -4.35 18.81 -1.03
C ALA A 92 -4.54 17.36 -0.53
N VAL A 93 -3.92 16.38 -1.21
CA VAL A 93 -3.88 14.97 -0.77
C VAL A 93 -2.61 14.70 0.05
N ALA A 94 -1.46 15.26 -0.33
CA ALA A 94 -0.20 15.05 0.36
C ALA A 94 -0.20 15.61 1.79
N ALA A 95 -0.87 16.74 2.02
CA ALA A 95 -0.92 17.36 3.35
C ALA A 95 -1.65 16.47 4.38
N PRO A 96 -2.89 15.97 4.14
CA PRO A 96 -3.51 15.03 5.06
C PRO A 96 -2.78 13.69 5.15
N LEU A 97 -2.10 13.22 4.08
CA LEU A 97 -1.24 12.05 4.15
C LEU A 97 -0.09 12.26 5.14
N ALA A 98 0.65 13.37 5.02
CA ALA A 98 1.73 13.72 5.93
C ALA A 98 1.21 13.86 7.38
N ALA A 99 0.08 14.55 7.58
CA ALA A 99 -0.55 14.67 8.90
C ALA A 99 -0.92 13.30 9.50
N THR A 100 -1.43 12.38 8.68
CA THR A 100 -1.79 11.02 9.11
C THR A 100 -0.54 10.23 9.52
N VAL A 101 0.56 10.34 8.78
CA VAL A 101 1.84 9.68 9.11
C VAL A 101 2.35 10.19 10.47
N TRP A 102 2.39 11.51 10.67
CA TRP A 102 2.82 12.10 11.93
C TRP A 102 1.90 11.73 13.09
N ALA A 103 0.59 11.81 12.90
CA ALA A 103 -0.39 11.42 13.92
C ALA A 103 -0.27 9.93 14.29
N TYR A 104 -0.03 9.06 13.29
CA TYR A 104 0.19 7.65 13.53
C TYR A 104 1.39 7.41 14.45
N ASP A 105 2.56 7.93 14.11
CA ASP A 105 3.78 7.64 14.85
C ASP A 105 3.82 8.32 16.24
N LEU A 106 3.24 9.51 16.37
CA LEU A 106 3.30 10.25 17.62
C LEU A 106 2.18 9.90 18.61
N ALA A 107 1.01 9.44 18.12
CA ALA A 107 -0.16 9.32 18.99
C ALA A 107 -1.00 8.05 18.74
N LEU A 108 -1.16 7.57 17.50
CA LEU A 108 -2.21 6.60 17.18
C LEU A 108 -1.73 5.15 17.14
N LYS A 109 -0.45 4.88 16.90
CA LYS A 109 0.06 3.52 16.65
C LYS A 109 -0.23 2.52 17.76
N HIS A 110 -0.19 2.95 19.01
CA HIS A 110 -0.47 2.12 20.20
C HIS A 110 -1.96 2.13 20.60
N THR A 111 -2.82 2.87 19.87
CA THR A 111 -4.26 2.96 20.12
C THR A 111 -5.07 2.02 19.21
N PRO A 112 -6.35 1.76 19.51
CA PRO A 112 -7.24 1.04 18.60
C PRO A 112 -7.39 1.70 17.21
N ALA A 113 -7.12 3.01 17.10
CA ALA A 113 -7.18 3.76 15.85
C ALA A 113 -5.96 3.55 14.94
N GLY A 114 -4.86 2.96 15.43
CA GLY A 114 -3.64 2.73 14.67
C GLY A 114 -3.85 2.04 13.32
N PRO A 115 -4.55 0.89 13.26
CA PRO A 115 -4.82 0.22 11.98
C PRO A 115 -5.61 1.09 10.99
N ALA A 116 -6.56 1.89 11.49
CA ALA A 116 -7.34 2.80 10.64
C ALA A 116 -6.50 3.96 10.10
N ALA A 117 -5.59 4.51 10.91
CA ALA A 117 -4.67 5.56 10.46
C ALA A 117 -3.71 5.03 9.38
N MET A 118 -3.16 3.82 9.55
CA MET A 118 -2.30 3.20 8.54
C MET A 118 -3.05 2.91 7.24
N ALA A 119 -4.31 2.45 7.34
CA ALA A 119 -5.19 2.24 6.20
C ALA A 119 -5.50 3.56 5.48
N ALA A 120 -5.79 4.63 6.22
CA ALA A 120 -6.03 5.96 5.66
C ALA A 120 -4.77 6.49 4.94
N ALA A 121 -3.59 6.38 5.54
CA ALA A 121 -2.34 6.76 4.90
C ALA A 121 -2.15 6.02 3.56
N ARG A 122 -2.42 4.72 3.52
CA ARG A 122 -2.29 3.94 2.28
C ARG A 122 -3.32 4.33 1.21
N GLY A 123 -4.57 4.58 1.60
CA GLY A 123 -5.60 5.06 0.69
C GLY A 123 -5.27 6.45 0.13
N LEU A 124 -4.80 7.37 0.98
CA LEU A 124 -4.36 8.70 0.57
C LEU A 124 -3.16 8.65 -0.37
N ASP A 125 -2.22 7.71 -0.17
CA ASP A 125 -1.07 7.54 -1.05
C ASP A 125 -1.47 7.13 -2.47
N LEU A 126 -2.44 6.22 -2.62
CA LEU A 126 -3.02 5.91 -3.93
C LEU A 126 -3.73 7.13 -4.55
N LEU A 127 -4.49 7.88 -3.76
CA LEU A 127 -5.17 9.11 -4.23
C LEU A 127 -4.17 10.20 -4.62
N LEU A 128 -3.00 10.25 -4.00
CA LEU A 128 -1.91 11.15 -4.37
C LEU A 128 -1.47 10.93 -5.83
N GLY A 129 -1.34 9.67 -6.24
CA GLY A 129 -1.04 9.30 -7.62
C GLY A 129 -2.13 9.73 -8.61
N ALA A 130 -3.41 9.55 -8.25
CA ALA A 130 -4.54 10.00 -9.06
C ALA A 130 -4.57 11.53 -9.20
N ALA A 131 -4.43 12.26 -8.09
CA ALA A 131 -4.44 13.72 -8.06
C ALA A 131 -3.28 14.32 -8.89
N ALA A 132 -2.08 13.75 -8.79
CA ALA A 132 -0.91 14.23 -9.51
C ALA A 132 -1.00 14.04 -11.02
N THR A 133 -1.68 12.98 -11.46
CA THR A 133 -1.78 12.68 -12.90
C THR A 133 -2.80 13.59 -13.60
N GLY A 134 -3.52 14.43 -12.85
CA GLY A 134 -4.49 15.40 -13.37
C GLY A 134 -5.91 14.86 -13.40
N GLY A 135 -6.12 13.66 -12.81
CA GLY A 135 -7.44 13.09 -12.62
C GLY A 135 -8.18 13.64 -11.43
N THR A 136 -9.46 13.36 -11.37
CA THR A 136 -10.27 13.58 -10.18
C THR A 136 -10.03 12.40 -9.22
N THR A 137 -9.81 12.67 -7.95
CA THR A 137 -9.64 11.64 -6.92
C THR A 137 -10.90 10.76 -6.77
N GLY A 138 -12.07 11.28 -7.14
CA GLY A 138 -13.34 10.56 -7.08
C GLY A 138 -13.36 9.23 -7.84
N ALA A 139 -12.78 9.18 -9.03
CA ALA A 139 -12.70 7.95 -9.82
C ALA A 139 -11.77 6.88 -9.16
N ALA A 140 -10.79 7.33 -8.39
CA ALA A 140 -9.83 6.46 -7.71
C ALA A 140 -10.27 6.01 -6.30
N LEU A 141 -11.33 6.62 -5.73
CA LEU A 141 -11.82 6.28 -4.40
C LEU A 141 -12.11 4.78 -4.20
N PRO A 142 -12.77 4.06 -5.12
CA PRO A 142 -12.98 2.63 -4.93
C PRO A 142 -11.68 1.84 -4.81
N SER A 143 -10.68 2.15 -5.65
CA SER A 143 -9.37 1.50 -5.60
C SER A 143 -8.61 1.85 -4.32
N ALA A 144 -8.67 3.10 -3.88
CA ALA A 144 -8.10 3.55 -2.63
C ALA A 144 -8.73 2.84 -1.42
N ALA A 145 -10.07 2.68 -1.42
CA ALA A 145 -10.78 1.96 -0.38
C ALA A 145 -10.39 0.48 -0.31
N LEU A 146 -10.24 -0.20 -1.47
CA LEU A 146 -9.80 -1.60 -1.49
C LEU A 146 -8.39 -1.76 -0.92
N LEU A 147 -7.47 -0.87 -1.29
CA LEU A 147 -6.09 -0.90 -0.80
C LEU A 147 -6.01 -0.54 0.70
N ALA A 148 -6.78 0.45 1.15
CA ALA A 148 -6.92 0.81 2.55
C ALA A 148 -7.47 -0.35 3.39
N THR A 149 -8.51 -1.04 2.90
CA THR A 149 -9.10 -2.22 3.56
C THR A 149 -8.09 -3.36 3.70
N HIS A 150 -7.28 -3.61 2.66
CA HIS A 150 -6.18 -4.56 2.75
C HIS A 150 -5.18 -4.16 3.83
N THR A 151 -4.76 -2.90 3.86
CA THR A 151 -3.80 -2.39 4.85
C THR A 151 -4.37 -2.47 6.27
N LEU A 152 -5.67 -2.15 6.45
CA LEU A 152 -6.36 -2.31 7.72
C LEU A 152 -6.23 -3.74 8.26
N ALA A 153 -6.50 -4.73 7.39
CA ALA A 153 -6.41 -6.14 7.76
C ALA A 153 -4.98 -6.54 8.13
N VAL A 154 -3.98 -6.14 7.33
CA VAL A 154 -2.55 -6.41 7.63
C VAL A 154 -2.16 -5.81 8.98
N THR A 155 -2.51 -4.55 9.23
CA THR A 155 -2.14 -3.84 10.46
C THR A 155 -2.91 -4.38 11.67
N ALA A 156 -4.14 -4.85 11.50
CA ALA A 156 -4.87 -5.53 12.58
C ALA A 156 -4.17 -6.84 13.00
N VAL A 157 -3.67 -7.61 12.03
CA VAL A 157 -2.90 -8.83 12.33
C VAL A 157 -1.55 -8.49 12.98
N SER A 158 -0.88 -7.41 12.57
CA SER A 158 0.43 -7.05 13.12
C SER A 158 0.40 -6.71 14.61
N ARG A 159 -0.74 -6.33 15.15
CA ARG A 159 -0.90 -6.08 16.60
C ARG A 159 -0.72 -7.33 17.47
N GLU A 160 -0.86 -8.50 16.86
CA GLU A 160 -0.70 -9.79 17.54
C GLU A 160 0.69 -10.42 17.34
N GLU A 161 1.63 -9.71 16.66
CA GLU A 161 2.94 -10.27 16.30
C GLU A 161 3.79 -10.68 17.51
N THR A 162 3.67 -9.97 18.60
CA THR A 162 4.45 -10.24 19.83
C THR A 162 3.73 -11.12 20.83
N ARG A 163 2.40 -11.01 20.89
CA ARG A 163 1.57 -11.71 21.89
C ARG A 163 1.03 -13.03 21.35
N GLY A 164 0.58 -13.03 20.10
CA GLY A 164 -0.13 -14.18 19.54
C GLY A 164 -1.45 -14.44 20.26
N GLY A 165 -1.96 -15.67 20.13
CA GLY A 165 -3.06 -16.20 20.93
C GLY A 165 -4.46 -16.02 20.34
N SER A 166 -4.72 -15.01 19.50
CA SER A 166 -6.04 -14.81 18.89
C SER A 166 -6.08 -15.25 17.41
N PRO A 167 -6.97 -16.18 17.03
CA PRO A 167 -7.18 -16.53 15.63
C PRO A 167 -8.04 -15.50 14.87
N LEU A 168 -8.73 -14.59 15.57
CA LEU A 168 -9.71 -13.68 14.97
C LEU A 168 -9.10 -12.70 13.95
N PRO A 169 -7.99 -11.98 14.23
CA PRO A 169 -7.39 -11.08 13.25
C PRO A 169 -6.92 -11.80 11.97
N PRO A 170 -6.22 -12.96 12.03
CA PRO A 170 -5.90 -13.72 10.83
C PRO A 170 -7.11 -14.23 10.06
N LEU A 171 -8.19 -14.66 10.74
CA LEU A 171 -9.45 -15.07 10.09
C LEU A 171 -10.12 -13.89 9.40
N ALA A 172 -10.19 -12.73 10.06
CA ALA A 172 -10.73 -11.51 9.46
C ALA A 172 -9.92 -11.08 8.23
N ALA A 173 -8.59 -11.16 8.30
CA ALA A 173 -7.71 -10.86 7.18
C ALA A 173 -7.88 -11.85 6.02
N LEU A 174 -8.12 -13.13 6.32
CA LEU A 174 -8.44 -14.15 5.30
C LEU A 174 -9.77 -13.85 4.60
N ALA A 175 -10.81 -13.55 5.37
CA ALA A 175 -12.11 -13.15 4.84
C ALA A 175 -12.02 -11.87 3.99
N THR A 176 -11.27 -10.87 4.47
CA THR A 176 -10.97 -9.64 3.73
C THR A 176 -10.25 -9.95 2.42
N THR A 177 -9.25 -10.84 2.45
CA THR A 177 -8.52 -11.25 1.23
C THR A 177 -9.48 -11.88 0.20
N ALA A 178 -10.39 -12.75 0.62
CA ALA A 178 -11.38 -13.37 -0.25
C ALA A 178 -12.35 -12.32 -0.84
N LEU A 179 -12.85 -11.40 -0.01
CA LEU A 179 -13.73 -10.31 -0.43
C LEU A 179 -13.03 -9.41 -1.47
N LEU A 180 -11.83 -8.94 -1.18
CA LEU A 180 -11.06 -8.06 -2.07
C LEU A 180 -10.75 -8.77 -3.40
N THR A 181 -10.38 -10.06 -3.36
CA THR A 181 -10.17 -10.85 -4.56
C THR A 181 -11.45 -10.89 -5.41
N GLY A 182 -12.59 -11.20 -4.80
CA GLY A 182 -13.87 -11.22 -5.50
C GLY A 182 -14.24 -9.86 -6.10
N LEU A 183 -13.97 -8.76 -5.39
CA LEU A 183 -14.26 -7.40 -5.89
C LEU A 183 -13.35 -6.99 -7.05
N VAL A 184 -12.06 -7.36 -7.00
CA VAL A 184 -11.08 -6.98 -8.04
C VAL A 184 -11.26 -7.83 -9.29
N THR A 185 -11.65 -9.10 -9.16
CA THR A 185 -11.83 -10.02 -10.28
C THR A 185 -13.23 -9.99 -10.89
N ARG A 186 -14.18 -9.25 -10.30
CA ARG A 186 -15.53 -9.10 -10.87
C ARG A 186 -15.43 -8.55 -12.29
N PRO A 187 -16.06 -9.19 -13.28
CA PRO A 187 -16.16 -8.65 -14.61
C PRO A 187 -16.91 -7.32 -14.58
N ASP A 188 -16.46 -6.35 -15.36
CA ASP A 188 -17.23 -5.13 -15.55
C ASP A 188 -18.55 -5.50 -16.21
N THR A 189 -19.66 -5.27 -15.52
CA THR A 189 -20.99 -5.44 -16.11
C THR A 189 -21.14 -4.46 -17.27
N PRO A 190 -21.57 -4.94 -18.47
CA PRO A 190 -21.83 -4.05 -19.60
C PRO A 190 -22.82 -2.94 -19.17
N ARG A 191 -22.43 -1.68 -19.38
CA ARG A 191 -23.18 -0.51 -18.92
C ARG A 191 -24.57 -0.37 -19.53
N THR A 192 -24.81 -0.96 -20.70
CA THR A 192 -26.10 -0.89 -21.39
C THR A 192 -26.47 -2.18 -22.10
N ALA A 193 -27.77 -2.37 -22.35
CA ALA A 193 -28.26 -3.46 -23.18
C ALA A 193 -27.70 -3.41 -24.63
N ALA A 194 -27.37 -2.22 -25.13
CA ALA A 194 -26.74 -2.00 -26.43
C ALA A 194 -25.31 -2.57 -26.49
N ASP A 195 -24.55 -2.50 -25.40
CA ASP A 195 -23.21 -3.11 -25.32
C ASP A 195 -23.23 -4.65 -25.40
N ARG A 196 -24.39 -5.27 -25.15
CA ARG A 196 -24.57 -6.73 -25.24
C ARG A 196 -24.92 -7.18 -26.66
N ALA A 197 -25.49 -6.30 -27.48
CA ALA A 197 -26.10 -6.66 -28.77
C ALA A 197 -25.14 -6.68 -29.96
N VAL A 198 -23.92 -6.12 -29.85
CA VAL A 198 -22.97 -6.07 -30.96
C VAL A 198 -21.82 -7.09 -30.74
N PRO A 199 -21.83 -8.25 -31.43
CA PRO A 199 -20.71 -9.17 -31.43
C PRO A 199 -19.57 -8.56 -32.29
N ASN A 200 -18.34 -8.50 -31.81
CA ASN A 200 -17.15 -8.04 -32.53
C ASN A 200 -16.83 -6.54 -32.62
N THR A 201 -17.17 -5.73 -31.59
CA THR A 201 -16.55 -4.41 -31.47
C THR A 201 -15.06 -4.54 -31.05
N PRO A 202 -14.12 -3.74 -31.65
CA PRO A 202 -12.69 -3.78 -31.33
C PRO A 202 -12.34 -3.65 -29.82
N GLY A 203 -13.23 -3.12 -29.00
CA GLY A 203 -13.05 -3.02 -27.55
C GLY A 203 -13.32 -4.30 -26.73
N ARG A 204 -13.82 -5.37 -27.35
CA ARG A 204 -14.21 -6.58 -26.61
C ARG A 204 -13.03 -7.54 -26.34
N SER A 205 -12.06 -7.59 -27.24
CA SER A 205 -10.77 -8.29 -27.04
C SER A 205 -10.00 -7.65 -25.89
N ASP A 206 -9.99 -6.32 -25.85
CA ASP A 206 -9.30 -5.55 -24.80
C ASP A 206 -10.00 -5.70 -23.44
N ALA A 207 -11.32 -5.77 -23.40
CA ALA A 207 -12.09 -6.00 -22.17
C ALA A 207 -11.83 -7.41 -21.60
N ARG A 208 -11.75 -8.43 -22.47
CA ARG A 208 -11.40 -9.80 -22.07
C ARG A 208 -9.97 -9.89 -21.54
N GLY A 209 -9.01 -9.27 -22.24
CA GLY A 209 -7.62 -9.20 -21.81
C GLY A 209 -7.45 -8.52 -20.44
N ARG A 210 -8.14 -7.41 -20.23
CA ARG A 210 -8.16 -6.70 -18.92
C ARG A 210 -8.73 -7.58 -17.81
N SER A 211 -9.85 -8.25 -18.06
CA SER A 211 -10.47 -9.14 -17.08
C SER A 211 -9.57 -10.33 -16.76
N ALA A 212 -8.93 -10.94 -17.76
CA ALA A 212 -7.98 -12.05 -17.54
C ALA A 212 -6.77 -11.62 -16.72
N ALA A 213 -6.17 -10.46 -17.03
CA ALA A 213 -5.04 -9.92 -16.27
C ALA A 213 -5.42 -9.59 -14.82
N ALA A 214 -6.56 -8.93 -14.61
CA ALA A 214 -7.07 -8.63 -13.26
C ALA A 214 -7.36 -9.91 -12.47
N THR A 215 -7.90 -10.95 -13.12
CA THR A 215 -8.17 -12.25 -12.49
C THR A 215 -6.87 -12.95 -12.10
N ALA A 216 -5.88 -13.01 -13.00
CA ALA A 216 -4.58 -13.63 -12.71
C ALA A 216 -3.85 -12.94 -11.56
N LEU A 217 -3.83 -11.60 -11.57
CA LEU A 217 -3.20 -10.79 -10.52
C LEU A 217 -3.99 -10.84 -9.19
N GLY A 218 -5.32 -10.90 -9.25
CA GLY A 218 -6.18 -11.15 -8.09
C GLY A 218 -5.94 -12.53 -7.47
N ALA A 219 -5.76 -13.56 -8.29
CA ALA A 219 -5.39 -14.89 -7.81
C ALA A 219 -3.98 -14.89 -7.18
N LEU A 220 -3.02 -14.16 -7.77
CA LEU A 220 -1.69 -13.99 -7.18
C LEU A 220 -1.75 -13.26 -5.83
N TYR A 221 -2.57 -12.21 -5.73
CA TYR A 221 -2.85 -11.53 -4.46
C TYR A 221 -3.39 -12.51 -3.42
N ALA A 222 -4.46 -13.25 -3.78
CA ALA A 222 -5.11 -14.20 -2.89
C ALA A 222 -4.13 -15.27 -2.39
N THR A 223 -3.39 -15.92 -3.29
CA THR A 223 -2.45 -16.98 -2.92
C THR A 223 -1.27 -16.47 -2.07
N THR A 224 -0.83 -15.22 -2.28
CA THR A 224 0.25 -14.61 -1.51
C THR A 224 -0.18 -14.32 -0.07
N ALA A 225 -1.41 -13.86 0.14
CA ALA A 225 -1.93 -13.45 1.45
C ALA A 225 -2.63 -14.61 2.19
N ALA A 226 -3.47 -15.38 1.51
CA ALA A 226 -4.38 -16.33 2.15
C ALA A 226 -3.64 -17.46 2.89
N ARG A 227 -2.61 -18.05 2.28
CA ARG A 227 -1.88 -19.17 2.90
C ARG A 227 -1.24 -18.80 4.24
N PRO A 228 -0.49 -17.69 4.37
CA PRO A 228 0.05 -17.29 5.67
C PRO A 228 -1.04 -16.94 6.70
N TYR A 229 -2.13 -16.27 6.30
CA TYR A 229 -3.25 -15.97 7.19
C TYR A 229 -3.94 -17.24 7.68
N PHE A 230 -4.14 -18.21 6.79
CA PHE A 230 -4.73 -19.50 7.15
C PHE A 230 -3.90 -20.24 8.20
N HIS A 231 -2.57 -20.30 8.02
CA HIS A 231 -1.70 -20.94 9.01
C HIS A 231 -1.71 -20.20 10.36
N ALA A 232 -1.72 -18.86 10.36
CA ALA A 232 -1.81 -18.08 11.58
C ALA A 232 -3.19 -18.19 12.26
N ALA A 233 -4.26 -18.43 11.50
CA ALA A 233 -5.59 -18.68 12.04
C ALA A 233 -5.69 -20.05 12.73
N LEU A 234 -5.03 -21.07 12.18
CA LEU A 234 -4.98 -22.40 12.79
C LEU A 234 -4.08 -22.46 14.03
N ASN A 235 -2.99 -21.70 14.02
CA ASN A 235 -2.05 -21.63 15.12
C ASN A 235 -1.53 -20.17 15.24
N PRO A 236 -2.14 -19.34 16.10
CA PRO A 236 -1.80 -17.93 16.25
C PRO A 236 -0.53 -17.72 17.11
N SER A 237 0.53 -18.47 16.83
CA SER A 237 1.84 -18.28 17.45
C SER A 237 2.56 -17.07 16.84
N PRO A 238 3.39 -16.33 17.61
CA PRO A 238 4.11 -15.17 17.12
C PRO A 238 4.86 -15.39 15.79
N PRO A 239 5.60 -16.50 15.57
CA PRO A 239 6.28 -16.72 14.29
C PRO A 239 5.34 -16.89 13.09
N LEU A 240 4.16 -17.47 13.29
CA LEU A 240 3.16 -17.62 12.23
C LEU A 240 2.42 -16.32 11.95
N VAL A 241 2.14 -15.52 12.98
CA VAL A 241 1.56 -14.18 12.85
C VAL A 241 2.54 -13.26 12.09
N GLN A 242 3.83 -13.26 12.43
CA GLN A 242 4.85 -12.51 11.71
C GLN A 242 4.93 -12.92 10.22
N ARG A 243 4.87 -14.22 9.92
CA ARG A 243 4.80 -14.71 8.52
C ARG A 243 3.53 -14.24 7.82
N ALA A 244 2.40 -14.17 8.53
CA ALA A 244 1.13 -13.69 8.01
C ALA A 244 1.20 -12.21 7.67
N VAL A 245 1.73 -11.36 8.54
CA VAL A 245 1.98 -9.94 8.27
C VAL A 245 2.92 -9.77 7.08
N GLY A 246 4.05 -10.46 7.07
CA GLY A 246 4.97 -10.44 5.93
C GLY A 246 4.32 -10.91 4.62
N GLY A 247 3.39 -11.87 4.69
CA GLY A 247 2.55 -12.31 3.55
C GLY A 247 1.64 -11.19 3.07
N GLY A 248 0.92 -10.53 3.98
CA GLY A 248 0.07 -9.38 3.69
C GLY A 248 0.83 -8.23 3.04
N ILE A 249 1.97 -7.85 3.61
CA ILE A 249 2.82 -6.79 3.03
C ILE A 249 3.24 -7.14 1.60
N ARG A 250 3.67 -8.38 1.35
CA ARG A 250 4.04 -8.82 -0.01
C ARG A 250 2.87 -8.85 -0.97
N ALA A 251 1.66 -9.12 -0.48
CA ALA A 251 0.44 -9.16 -1.28
C ALA A 251 -0.03 -7.76 -1.74
N THR A 252 0.47 -6.68 -1.14
CA THR A 252 0.17 -5.31 -1.58
C THR A 252 0.52 -5.10 -3.06
N ILE A 253 1.68 -5.59 -3.50
CA ILE A 253 2.13 -5.41 -4.90
C ILE A 253 1.18 -6.07 -5.91
N PRO A 254 0.82 -7.37 -5.81
CA PRO A 254 -0.14 -7.96 -6.73
C PRO A 254 -1.54 -7.34 -6.61
N LEU A 255 -1.96 -6.83 -5.46
CA LEU A 255 -3.22 -6.09 -5.34
C LEU A 255 -3.16 -4.78 -6.14
N GLN A 256 -2.11 -3.97 -6.00
CA GLN A 256 -1.89 -2.75 -6.77
C GLN A 256 -1.87 -3.04 -8.28
N ALA A 257 -1.18 -4.10 -8.70
CA ALA A 257 -1.14 -4.52 -10.10
C ALA A 257 -2.53 -4.95 -10.61
N ALA A 258 -3.31 -5.66 -9.79
CA ALA A 258 -4.66 -6.07 -10.13
C ALA A 258 -5.61 -4.86 -10.28
N LEU A 259 -5.49 -3.86 -9.40
CA LEU A 259 -6.23 -2.60 -9.49
C LEU A 259 -5.89 -1.83 -10.78
N ALA A 260 -4.60 -1.76 -11.14
CA ALA A 260 -4.15 -1.14 -12.38
C ALA A 260 -4.65 -1.90 -13.63
N ALA A 261 -4.58 -3.24 -13.63
CA ALA A 261 -5.08 -4.08 -14.71
C ALA A 261 -6.60 -3.93 -14.90
N ARG A 262 -7.37 -3.91 -13.80
CA ARG A 262 -8.81 -3.67 -13.82
C ARG A 262 -9.15 -2.32 -14.45
N ALA A 263 -8.38 -1.28 -14.17
CA ALA A 263 -8.52 0.04 -14.79
C ALA A 263 -8.04 0.09 -16.26
N GLY A 264 -7.58 -1.03 -16.84
CA GLY A 264 -7.12 -1.10 -18.22
C GLY A 264 -5.66 -0.66 -18.44
N ALA A 265 -4.94 -0.34 -17.37
CA ALA A 265 -3.55 0.12 -17.44
C ALA A 265 -2.56 -1.07 -17.37
N THR A 266 -2.57 -1.95 -18.37
CA THR A 266 -1.74 -3.18 -18.40
C THR A 266 -0.25 -2.88 -18.25
N GLY A 267 0.25 -1.80 -18.88
CA GLY A 267 1.65 -1.37 -18.74
C GLY A 267 2.00 -1.01 -17.30
N ALA A 268 1.14 -0.27 -16.59
CA ALA A 268 1.31 0.04 -15.18
C ALA A 268 1.26 -1.22 -14.31
N ALA A 269 0.33 -2.15 -14.60
CA ALA A 269 0.24 -3.42 -13.89
C ALA A 269 1.53 -4.26 -14.03
N LEU A 270 2.12 -4.33 -15.21
CA LEU A 270 3.39 -5.02 -15.44
C LEU A 270 4.55 -4.35 -14.71
N LEU A 271 4.63 -3.00 -14.74
CA LEU A 271 5.65 -2.25 -14.01
C LEU A 271 5.54 -2.51 -12.50
N VAL A 272 4.33 -2.45 -11.93
CA VAL A 272 4.10 -2.73 -10.51
C VAL A 272 4.50 -4.17 -10.18
N THR A 273 4.13 -5.14 -11.01
CA THR A 273 4.51 -6.55 -10.79
C THR A 273 6.03 -6.74 -10.81
N ALA A 274 6.75 -6.01 -11.67
CA ALA A 274 8.22 -6.06 -11.74
C ALA A 274 8.92 -5.54 -10.47
N LEU A 275 8.23 -4.76 -9.62
CA LEU A 275 8.77 -4.32 -8.32
C LEU A 275 8.89 -5.47 -7.32
N ALA A 276 8.10 -6.54 -7.44
CA ALA A 276 8.10 -7.65 -6.49
C ALA A 276 9.46 -8.41 -6.43
N PRO A 277 10.10 -8.81 -7.54
CA PRO A 277 11.41 -9.45 -7.50
C PRO A 277 12.51 -8.51 -7.02
N LEU A 278 12.42 -7.21 -7.34
CA LEU A 278 13.36 -6.20 -6.85
C LEU A 278 13.27 -6.10 -5.32
N GLY A 279 12.06 -5.98 -4.76
CA GLY A 279 11.85 -5.96 -3.32
C GLY A 279 12.42 -7.19 -2.60
N ARG A 280 12.25 -8.39 -3.18
CA ARG A 280 12.82 -9.63 -2.63
C ARG A 280 14.35 -9.66 -2.63
N ARG A 281 14.98 -9.17 -3.70
CA ARG A 281 16.45 -9.10 -3.81
C ARG A 281 17.04 -8.14 -2.78
N PHE A 282 16.40 -6.98 -2.57
CA PHE A 282 16.86 -6.00 -1.58
C PHE A 282 16.62 -6.48 -0.14
N ALA A 283 15.47 -7.07 0.16
CA ALA A 283 15.18 -7.61 1.48
C ALA A 283 16.24 -8.65 1.93
N LYS A 284 16.70 -9.51 1.01
CA LYS A 284 17.79 -10.46 1.28
C LYS A 284 19.14 -9.80 1.57
N LYS A 285 19.42 -8.62 1.01
CA LYS A 285 20.67 -7.90 1.25
C LYS A 285 20.68 -7.15 2.58
N VAL A 286 19.52 -6.69 3.04
CA VAL A 286 19.40 -5.91 4.29
C VAL A 286 19.28 -6.84 5.51
N SER A 287 18.80 -8.08 5.35
CA SER A 287 18.69 -9.05 6.44
C SER A 287 19.99 -9.81 6.77
N ILE A 288 21.12 -9.47 6.13
CA ILE A 288 22.45 -10.08 6.38
C ILE A 288 23.28 -9.16 7.32
N THR A 289 22.75 -8.07 7.77
CA THR A 289 23.34 -7.20 8.80
C THR A 289 22.45 -7.18 10.04
#